data_d02b6aa9c521818934c46d9352188a49
#
_entry.id   d02b6aa9c521818934c46d9352188a49
#
_cell.length_a   1.000
_cell.length_b   1.000
_cell.length_c   1.000
_cell.angle_alpha   90.00
_cell.angle_beta   90.00
_cell.angle_gamma   90.00
#
_symmetry.space_group_name_H-M   'P 1'
#
loop_
_entity.id
_entity.type
_entity.pdbx_description
1 polymer ?
#
loop_
_entity_poly.entity_id
_entity_poly.type
_entity_poly.pdbx_seq_one_letter_code
_entity_poly.pdbx_strand_id
1 'polypeptide(L)'
;MSSISEMQLSSDYIERYLGKLDMMQESKLIQLRQSIKELRGSSIPGDATLLRFLRATEFSVEKAKEMLTQTLHWRKKHQIDKLLEEYDIPQVVKDYFPGGWHHFDKDGQPLYILRMGQMDVKGLLKSIGEDDLLLLVLHICEEGLVLMEEATGVSGHPVSQWCLLIDLEGLNMRHLWRPGIKALLRIIEIVEINYPETMGRVLIMRAPRCFPILWTLISTFINENTRKKFIFYCGTNYQEQGPGSLSDYIDPEFIPDFLGGSSEAYITEGGIVPKHLYKMELEPTSSQEEHNLYHCISLSRGQIHRVIIRSNDPGAVLTWDFDVMRHNIIFTVLYQAYNDDKDLSLESVTAEDAELLEMKEIKGHFIKVEPSIVCHDGESIQGSHIMQDAGVYILQWHNQDDPGEFLPSISGHKAQLMYFYETLSSVHYRGSMMSLQSAISTKSEATSFLSR
;
A
#
# COMPACT_ATOMS: atom_id res chain seq x y z
N MET A 1 -33.20 27.57 -35.85
CA MET A 1 -33.51 26.14 -35.57
C MET A 1 -32.46 25.17 -36.16
N SER A 2 -31.35 25.65 -36.72
CA SER A 2 -30.27 24.78 -37.26
C SER A 2 -29.09 24.51 -36.36
N SER A 3 -29.09 24.97 -35.10
CA SER A 3 -27.94 24.82 -34.19
C SER A 3 -28.08 23.70 -33.15
N ILE A 4 -29.22 23.03 -33.03
CA ILE A 4 -29.46 21.97 -32.06
C ILE A 4 -29.11 20.58 -32.64
N SER A 5 -29.24 20.41 -33.96
CA SER A 5 -28.98 19.15 -34.67
C SER A 5 -27.48 18.77 -34.80
N GLU A 6 -26.59 19.78 -34.70
CA GLU A 6 -25.12 19.55 -34.79
C GLU A 6 -24.46 19.15 -33.46
N MET A 7 -25.23 19.09 -32.35
CA MET A 7 -24.69 18.83 -31.03
C MET A 7 -25.00 17.42 -30.49
N GLN A 8 -25.84 16.65 -31.15
CA GLN A 8 -26.21 15.31 -30.70
C GLN A 8 -25.14 14.29 -31.14
N LEU A 9 -24.64 13.51 -30.21
CA LEU A 9 -23.72 12.39 -30.50
C LEU A 9 -24.50 11.29 -31.26
N SER A 10 -23.85 10.64 -32.25
CA SER A 10 -24.51 9.52 -32.91
C SER A 10 -24.67 8.35 -31.94
N SER A 11 -25.79 7.64 -32.03
CA SER A 11 -26.06 6.46 -31.18
C SER A 11 -24.95 5.43 -31.31
N ASP A 12 -24.45 5.16 -32.52
CA ASP A 12 -23.37 4.21 -32.77
C ASP A 12 -22.05 4.64 -32.10
N TYR A 13 -21.75 5.93 -32.07
CA TYR A 13 -20.59 6.45 -31.37
C TYR A 13 -20.71 6.27 -29.86
N ILE A 14 -21.87 6.59 -29.29
CA ILE A 14 -22.14 6.43 -27.87
C ILE A 14 -21.97 4.96 -27.49
N GLU A 15 -22.65 4.06 -28.19
CA GLU A 15 -22.62 2.62 -27.91
C GLU A 15 -21.20 2.04 -27.98
N ARG A 16 -20.45 2.44 -29.00
CA ARG A 16 -19.11 1.92 -29.26
C ARG A 16 -18.03 2.45 -28.29
N TYR A 17 -18.08 3.75 -27.93
CA TYR A 17 -16.98 4.41 -27.25
C TYR A 17 -17.33 4.92 -25.83
N LEU A 18 -18.59 5.11 -25.50
CA LEU A 18 -19.03 5.72 -24.25
C LEU A 18 -19.93 4.79 -23.41
N GLY A 19 -20.54 3.79 -24.06
CA GLY A 19 -21.49 2.88 -23.44
C GLY A 19 -22.90 3.46 -23.40
N LYS A 20 -23.74 2.90 -22.54
CA LYS A 20 -25.12 3.36 -22.38
C LYS A 20 -25.15 4.66 -21.61
N LEU A 21 -25.60 5.73 -22.26
CA LEU A 21 -25.86 7.03 -21.62
C LEU A 21 -27.34 7.32 -21.69
N ASP A 22 -27.91 7.84 -20.59
CA ASP A 22 -29.24 8.45 -20.64
C ASP A 22 -29.19 9.87 -21.21
N MET A 23 -30.34 10.44 -21.55
CA MET A 23 -30.43 11.78 -22.16
C MET A 23 -29.82 12.88 -21.28
N MET A 24 -29.89 12.72 -19.96
CA MET A 24 -29.31 13.69 -19.03
C MET A 24 -27.78 13.60 -19.06
N GLN A 25 -27.23 12.39 -19.01
CA GLN A 25 -25.79 12.12 -19.04
C GLN A 25 -25.18 12.61 -20.34
N GLU A 26 -25.81 12.36 -21.48
CA GLU A 26 -25.40 12.88 -22.79
C GLU A 26 -25.39 14.42 -22.80
N SER A 27 -26.47 15.04 -22.33
CA SER A 27 -26.56 16.49 -22.22
C SER A 27 -25.45 17.08 -21.35
N LYS A 28 -25.11 16.44 -20.22
CA LYS A 28 -24.03 16.88 -19.32
C LYS A 28 -22.65 16.72 -19.95
N LEU A 29 -22.42 15.68 -20.74
CA LEU A 29 -21.18 15.50 -21.50
C LEU A 29 -21.00 16.61 -22.53
N ILE A 30 -22.06 16.96 -23.28
CA ILE A 30 -22.05 18.04 -24.26
C ILE A 30 -21.77 19.38 -23.57
N GLN A 31 -22.42 19.66 -22.43
CA GLN A 31 -22.20 20.87 -21.64
C GLN A 31 -20.75 20.98 -21.15
N LEU A 32 -20.18 19.90 -20.61
CA LEU A 32 -18.78 19.90 -20.17
C LEU A 32 -17.84 20.15 -21.34
N ARG A 33 -18.02 19.45 -22.47
CA ARG A 33 -17.24 19.66 -23.70
C ARG A 33 -17.22 21.11 -24.14
N GLN A 34 -18.39 21.76 -24.17
CA GLN A 34 -18.51 23.20 -24.52
C GLN A 34 -17.77 24.09 -23.52
N SER A 35 -17.96 23.84 -22.23
CA SER A 35 -17.36 24.67 -21.19
C SER A 35 -15.82 24.58 -21.15
N ILE A 36 -15.25 23.46 -21.60
CA ILE A 36 -13.80 23.29 -21.74
C ILE A 36 -13.28 23.93 -23.01
N LYS A 37 -14.06 23.90 -24.14
CA LYS A 37 -13.72 24.60 -25.38
C LYS A 37 -13.52 26.09 -25.16
N GLU A 38 -14.38 26.70 -24.34
CA GLU A 38 -14.29 28.14 -24.05
C GLU A 38 -13.03 28.51 -23.25
N LEU A 39 -12.49 27.57 -22.46
CA LEU A 39 -11.30 27.81 -21.64
C LEU A 39 -9.98 27.67 -22.41
N ARG A 40 -9.96 26.99 -23.56
CA ARG A 40 -8.71 26.69 -24.29
C ARG A 40 -8.89 26.57 -25.79
N GLY A 41 -8.01 27.27 -26.49
CA GLY A 41 -7.84 27.16 -27.93
C GLY A 41 -7.07 25.93 -28.44
N SER A 42 -6.84 24.87 -27.64
CA SER A 42 -6.05 23.69 -28.04
C SER A 42 -6.42 22.44 -27.29
N SER A 43 -6.39 21.31 -27.95
CA SER A 43 -6.54 19.93 -27.51
C SER A 43 -7.50 19.69 -26.33
N ILE A 44 -8.74 19.39 -26.64
CA ILE A 44 -9.76 18.96 -25.64
C ILE A 44 -9.58 17.47 -25.43
N PRO A 45 -9.61 17.00 -24.17
CA PRO A 45 -9.63 15.56 -23.89
C PRO A 45 -10.80 14.87 -24.59
N GLY A 46 -10.60 13.62 -25.00
CA GLY A 46 -11.65 12.81 -25.62
C GLY A 46 -12.86 12.61 -24.71
N ASP A 47 -14.01 12.30 -25.31
CA ASP A 47 -15.28 12.15 -24.59
C ASP A 47 -15.25 11.08 -23.50
N ALA A 48 -14.52 9.98 -23.72
CA ALA A 48 -14.31 8.96 -22.69
C ALA A 48 -13.64 9.54 -21.44
N THR A 49 -12.66 10.42 -21.60
CA THR A 49 -12.02 11.14 -20.49
C THR A 49 -13.01 12.10 -19.82
N LEU A 50 -13.71 12.92 -20.58
CA LEU A 50 -14.72 13.83 -20.01
C LEU A 50 -15.78 13.10 -19.21
N LEU A 51 -16.21 11.93 -19.69
CA LEU A 51 -17.19 11.09 -19.04
C LEU A 51 -16.69 10.51 -17.72
N ARG A 52 -15.39 10.15 -17.59
CA ARG A 52 -14.80 9.72 -16.33
C ARG A 52 -14.87 10.79 -15.25
N PHE A 53 -14.55 12.05 -15.61
CA PHE A 53 -14.65 13.17 -14.67
C PHE A 53 -16.10 13.47 -14.29
N LEU A 54 -17.05 13.33 -15.21
CA LEU A 54 -18.48 13.46 -14.90
C LEU A 54 -18.96 12.37 -13.95
N ARG A 55 -18.57 11.12 -14.18
CA ARG A 55 -18.91 10.00 -13.29
C ARG A 55 -18.34 10.20 -11.89
N ALA A 56 -17.09 10.64 -11.78
CA ALA A 56 -16.43 10.92 -10.51
C ALA A 56 -17.11 12.05 -9.69
N THR A 57 -17.84 12.94 -10.37
CA THR A 57 -18.52 14.09 -9.76
C THR A 57 -20.03 13.99 -9.81
N GLU A 58 -20.58 12.77 -9.96
CA GLU A 58 -22.02 12.49 -10.00
C GLU A 58 -22.73 13.33 -11.08
N PHE A 59 -22.07 13.52 -12.23
CA PHE A 59 -22.54 14.32 -13.35
C PHE A 59 -22.77 15.82 -13.04
N SER A 60 -22.11 16.38 -12.03
CA SER A 60 -22.03 17.84 -11.84
C SER A 60 -21.03 18.44 -12.80
N VAL A 61 -21.52 19.20 -13.79
CA VAL A 61 -20.67 19.81 -14.84
C VAL A 61 -19.67 20.79 -14.24
N GLU A 62 -20.08 21.56 -13.24
CA GLU A 62 -19.25 22.57 -12.57
C GLU A 62 -18.07 21.90 -11.84
N LYS A 63 -18.37 20.87 -11.03
CA LYS A 63 -17.32 20.11 -10.31
C LYS A 63 -16.41 19.35 -11.28
N ALA A 64 -16.97 18.72 -12.32
CA ALA A 64 -16.20 18.02 -13.34
C ALA A 64 -15.25 18.97 -14.08
N LYS A 65 -15.74 20.17 -14.46
CA LYS A 65 -14.94 21.21 -15.09
C LYS A 65 -13.79 21.67 -14.19
N GLU A 66 -14.06 21.92 -12.90
CA GLU A 66 -13.04 22.32 -11.92
C GLU A 66 -11.97 21.24 -11.79
N MET A 67 -12.36 20.01 -11.49
CA MET A 67 -11.46 18.86 -11.32
C MET A 67 -10.62 18.63 -12.58
N LEU A 68 -11.25 18.61 -13.76
CA LEU A 68 -10.55 18.43 -15.04
C LEU A 68 -9.57 19.57 -15.32
N THR A 69 -9.94 20.82 -15.02
CA THR A 69 -9.06 21.98 -15.23
C THR A 69 -7.81 21.90 -14.35
N GLN A 70 -7.96 21.47 -13.09
CA GLN A 70 -6.85 21.23 -12.16
C GLN A 70 -5.95 20.12 -12.69
N THR A 71 -6.52 19.00 -13.13
CA THR A 71 -5.78 17.87 -13.71
C THR A 71 -5.02 18.29 -14.98
N LEU A 72 -5.63 19.03 -15.91
CA LEU A 72 -4.95 19.49 -17.13
C LEU A 72 -3.80 20.45 -16.81
N HIS A 73 -3.95 21.30 -15.79
CA HIS A 73 -2.87 22.16 -15.33
C HIS A 73 -1.73 21.35 -14.71
N TRP A 74 -2.05 20.36 -13.87
CA TRP A 74 -1.10 19.44 -13.27
C TRP A 74 -0.35 18.62 -14.34
N ARG A 75 -1.05 18.04 -15.32
CA ARG A 75 -0.46 17.30 -16.46
C ARG A 75 0.57 18.16 -17.20
N LYS A 76 0.20 19.40 -17.51
CA LYS A 76 1.11 20.34 -18.19
C LYS A 76 2.33 20.69 -17.34
N LYS A 77 2.13 20.94 -16.05
CA LYS A 77 3.21 21.29 -15.11
C LYS A 77 4.23 20.15 -14.98
N HIS A 78 3.77 18.91 -14.94
CA HIS A 78 4.59 17.71 -14.74
C HIS A 78 4.92 16.98 -16.06
N GLN A 79 4.56 17.54 -17.20
CA GLN A 79 4.83 16.99 -18.55
C GLN A 79 4.31 15.56 -18.75
N ILE A 80 3.17 15.21 -18.10
CA ILE A 80 2.62 13.85 -18.09
C ILE A 80 2.30 13.34 -19.51
N ASP A 81 1.87 14.22 -20.42
CA ASP A 81 1.51 13.84 -21.80
C ASP A 81 2.71 13.30 -22.62
N LYS A 82 3.94 13.48 -22.12
CA LYS A 82 5.17 12.97 -22.74
C LYS A 82 5.79 11.81 -21.96
N LEU A 83 5.17 11.40 -20.84
CA LEU A 83 5.75 10.46 -19.90
C LEU A 83 6.07 9.10 -20.55
N LEU A 84 5.19 8.59 -21.41
CA LEU A 84 5.41 7.33 -22.13
C LEU A 84 6.56 7.39 -23.13
N GLU A 85 6.87 8.57 -23.66
CA GLU A 85 7.94 8.77 -24.66
C GLU A 85 9.29 9.11 -24.02
N GLU A 86 9.27 9.91 -22.93
CA GLU A 86 10.48 10.51 -22.37
C GLU A 86 10.99 9.81 -21.10
N TYR A 87 10.13 9.04 -20.38
CA TYR A 87 10.54 8.37 -19.14
C TYR A 87 11.20 7.02 -19.43
N ASP A 88 12.50 6.93 -19.17
CA ASP A 88 13.22 5.64 -19.23
C ASP A 88 13.17 4.96 -17.86
N ILE A 89 12.45 3.83 -17.80
CA ILE A 89 12.29 3.05 -16.57
C ILE A 89 13.68 2.59 -16.09
N PRO A 90 14.08 2.96 -14.85
CA PRO A 90 15.38 2.57 -14.30
C PRO A 90 15.62 1.06 -14.30
N GLN A 91 16.86 0.62 -14.55
CA GLN A 91 17.18 -0.80 -14.60
C GLN A 91 16.83 -1.54 -13.31
N VAL A 92 17.02 -0.91 -12.14
CA VAL A 92 16.65 -1.49 -10.83
C VAL A 92 15.14 -1.75 -10.72
N VAL A 93 14.31 -0.95 -11.39
CA VAL A 93 12.85 -1.19 -11.44
C VAL A 93 12.57 -2.39 -12.34
N LYS A 94 13.21 -2.48 -13.52
CA LYS A 94 13.06 -3.62 -14.43
C LYS A 94 13.45 -4.95 -13.77
N ASP A 95 14.42 -4.91 -12.87
CA ASP A 95 14.95 -6.11 -12.20
C ASP A 95 14.21 -6.48 -10.92
N TYR A 96 13.67 -5.50 -10.17
CA TYR A 96 13.17 -5.71 -8.80
C TYR A 96 11.75 -5.22 -8.54
N PHE A 97 11.10 -4.54 -9.47
CA PHE A 97 9.70 -4.13 -9.28
C PHE A 97 8.76 -5.24 -9.75
N PRO A 98 8.00 -5.90 -8.85
CA PRO A 98 7.23 -7.10 -9.17
C PRO A 98 5.83 -6.76 -9.70
N GLY A 99 5.74 -5.96 -10.75
CA GLY A 99 4.48 -5.56 -11.37
C GLY A 99 4.54 -5.52 -12.89
N GLY A 100 3.40 -5.77 -13.54
CA GLY A 100 3.31 -5.74 -15.00
C GLY A 100 1.90 -5.99 -15.51
N TRP A 101 1.67 -5.64 -16.78
CA TRP A 101 0.45 -5.94 -17.51
C TRP A 101 0.41 -7.41 -17.90
N HIS A 102 -0.78 -8.03 -17.78
CA HIS A 102 -0.99 -9.44 -18.02
C HIS A 102 -2.40 -9.71 -18.56
N HIS A 103 -2.54 -9.89 -19.86
CA HIS A 103 -3.82 -10.18 -20.51
C HIS A 103 -4.98 -9.23 -20.11
N PHE A 104 -6.18 -9.76 -20.07
CA PHE A 104 -7.43 -9.05 -19.78
C PHE A 104 -8.28 -9.86 -18.80
N ASP A 105 -9.18 -9.17 -18.10
CA ASP A 105 -10.24 -9.84 -17.36
C ASP A 105 -11.40 -10.28 -18.29
N LYS A 106 -12.41 -10.95 -17.74
CA LYS A 106 -13.57 -11.42 -18.53
C LYS A 106 -14.44 -10.33 -19.12
N ASP A 107 -14.34 -9.10 -18.60
CA ASP A 107 -15.04 -7.95 -19.15
C ASP A 107 -14.19 -7.22 -20.21
N GLY A 108 -13.04 -7.78 -20.59
CA GLY A 108 -12.10 -7.20 -21.55
C GLY A 108 -11.29 -6.03 -20.99
N GLN A 109 -11.26 -5.86 -19.67
CA GLN A 109 -10.46 -4.84 -19.03
C GLN A 109 -8.99 -5.29 -18.94
N PRO A 110 -8.01 -4.44 -19.29
CA PRO A 110 -6.60 -4.74 -19.09
C PRO A 110 -6.31 -5.12 -17.64
N LEU A 111 -5.54 -6.18 -17.42
CA LEU A 111 -5.20 -6.69 -16.10
C LEU A 111 -3.77 -6.30 -15.74
N TYR A 112 -3.61 -5.53 -14.68
CA TYR A 112 -2.30 -5.26 -14.09
C TYR A 112 -2.11 -6.13 -12.85
N ILE A 113 -0.98 -6.81 -12.76
CA ILE A 113 -0.62 -7.65 -11.61
C ILE A 113 0.49 -6.97 -10.82
N LEU A 114 0.35 -6.92 -9.51
CA LEU A 114 1.35 -6.42 -8.57
C LEU A 114 1.59 -7.44 -7.44
N ARG A 115 2.75 -8.06 -7.40
CA ARG A 115 3.16 -8.97 -6.33
C ARG A 115 3.74 -8.17 -5.15
N MET A 116 2.88 -7.40 -4.49
CA MET A 116 3.28 -6.45 -3.45
C MET A 116 4.03 -7.11 -2.28
N GLY A 117 3.68 -8.36 -1.95
CA GLY A 117 4.37 -9.09 -0.88
C GLY A 117 5.82 -9.46 -1.20
N GLN A 118 6.23 -9.40 -2.47
CA GLN A 118 7.59 -9.66 -2.95
C GLN A 118 8.39 -8.37 -3.20
N MET A 119 7.77 -7.20 -2.99
CA MET A 119 8.40 -5.90 -3.25
C MET A 119 9.31 -5.47 -2.09
N ASP A 120 10.54 -5.10 -2.39
CA ASP A 120 11.39 -4.37 -1.43
C ASP A 120 11.16 -2.87 -1.55
N VAL A 121 10.12 -2.38 -0.87
CA VAL A 121 9.73 -0.96 -0.87
C VAL A 121 10.89 -0.07 -0.42
N LYS A 122 11.63 -0.48 0.64
CA LYS A 122 12.76 0.27 1.18
C LYS A 122 13.93 0.32 0.19
N GLY A 123 14.26 -0.81 -0.41
CA GLY A 123 15.33 -0.90 -1.41
C GLY A 123 15.03 -0.11 -2.67
N LEU A 124 13.80 -0.20 -3.20
CA LEU A 124 13.37 0.58 -4.36
C LEU A 124 13.43 2.08 -4.07
N LEU A 125 12.85 2.55 -2.95
CA LEU A 125 12.90 3.97 -2.58
C LEU A 125 14.32 4.48 -2.38
N LYS A 126 15.24 3.68 -1.81
CA LYS A 126 16.65 4.07 -1.69
C LYS A 126 17.38 4.10 -3.04
N SER A 127 16.93 3.32 -4.01
CA SER A 127 17.58 3.24 -5.33
C SER A 127 17.10 4.28 -6.32
N ILE A 128 15.81 4.62 -6.32
CA ILE A 128 15.24 5.55 -7.30
C ILE A 128 14.68 6.83 -6.66
N GLY A 129 14.32 6.80 -5.37
CA GLY A 129 13.66 7.92 -4.69
C GLY A 129 12.13 7.90 -4.83
N GLU A 130 11.48 8.79 -4.07
CA GLU A 130 10.00 8.88 -4.03
C GLU A 130 9.42 9.43 -5.34
N ASP A 131 10.09 10.41 -5.95
CA ASP A 131 9.59 11.06 -7.17
C ASP A 131 9.68 10.11 -8.39
N ASP A 132 10.76 9.34 -8.53
CA ASP A 132 10.87 8.34 -9.59
C ASP A 132 9.89 7.17 -9.38
N LEU A 133 9.61 6.78 -8.13
CA LEU A 133 8.57 5.79 -7.84
C LEU A 133 7.19 6.32 -8.22
N LEU A 134 6.90 7.59 -7.96
CA LEU A 134 5.67 8.24 -8.43
C LEU A 134 5.60 8.25 -9.96
N LEU A 135 6.69 8.65 -10.65
CA LEU A 135 6.73 8.65 -12.12
C LEU A 135 6.48 7.26 -12.71
N LEU A 136 7.03 6.20 -12.09
CA LEU A 136 6.74 4.81 -12.47
C LEU A 136 5.25 4.49 -12.38
N VAL A 137 4.59 4.84 -11.28
CA VAL A 137 3.15 4.58 -11.13
C VAL A 137 2.32 5.40 -12.11
N LEU A 138 2.70 6.64 -12.37
CA LEU A 138 2.04 7.48 -13.39
C LEU A 138 2.25 6.91 -14.80
N HIS A 139 3.43 6.38 -15.11
CA HIS A 139 3.70 5.66 -16.36
C HIS A 139 2.77 4.47 -16.53
N ILE A 140 2.60 3.62 -15.49
CA ILE A 140 1.64 2.52 -15.50
C ILE A 140 0.21 3.02 -15.72
N CYS A 141 -0.19 4.12 -15.10
CA CYS A 141 -1.52 4.71 -15.32
C CYS A 141 -1.71 5.17 -16.77
N GLU A 142 -0.71 5.81 -17.36
CA GLU A 142 -0.76 6.25 -18.78
C GLU A 142 -0.78 5.05 -19.75
N GLU A 143 0.03 4.01 -19.51
CA GLU A 143 -0.06 2.74 -20.27
C GLU A 143 -1.45 2.14 -20.16
N GLY A 144 -2.04 2.13 -18.96
CA GLY A 144 -3.40 1.66 -18.73
C GLY A 144 -4.44 2.41 -19.56
N LEU A 145 -4.29 3.74 -19.72
CA LEU A 145 -5.17 4.54 -20.58
C LEU A 145 -5.05 4.12 -22.06
N VAL A 146 -3.84 3.88 -22.54
CA VAL A 146 -3.59 3.41 -23.92
C VAL A 146 -4.20 2.03 -24.13
N LEU A 147 -3.95 1.08 -23.22
CA LEU A 147 -4.48 -0.28 -23.32
C LEU A 147 -6.01 -0.31 -23.29
N MET A 148 -6.66 0.55 -22.51
CA MET A 148 -8.12 0.68 -22.50
C MET A 148 -8.66 1.21 -23.84
N GLU A 149 -7.96 2.15 -24.46
CA GLU A 149 -8.33 2.69 -25.78
C GLU A 149 -8.19 1.61 -26.87
N GLU A 150 -7.09 0.87 -26.87
CA GLU A 150 -6.85 -0.26 -27.77
C GLU A 150 -7.90 -1.35 -27.58
N ALA A 151 -8.19 -1.74 -26.31
CA ALA A 151 -9.23 -2.73 -26.00
C ALA A 151 -10.60 -2.29 -26.49
N THR A 152 -10.96 -1.02 -26.36
CA THR A 152 -12.19 -0.43 -26.94
C THR A 152 -12.21 -0.54 -28.46
N GLY A 153 -11.07 -0.27 -29.12
CA GLY A 153 -10.94 -0.39 -30.56
C GLY A 153 -11.17 -1.80 -31.07
N VAL A 154 -10.64 -2.79 -30.37
CA VAL A 154 -10.72 -4.22 -30.73
C VAL A 154 -12.09 -4.81 -30.39
N SER A 155 -12.61 -4.57 -29.21
CA SER A 155 -13.86 -5.19 -28.73
C SER A 155 -15.13 -4.59 -29.36
N GLY A 156 -15.03 -3.33 -29.83
CA GLY A 156 -16.18 -2.59 -30.35
C GLY A 156 -17.19 -2.14 -29.30
N HIS A 157 -16.83 -2.25 -28.01
CA HIS A 157 -17.55 -1.71 -26.87
C HIS A 157 -16.59 -0.95 -25.95
N PRO A 158 -17.06 0.02 -25.14
CA PRO A 158 -16.17 0.86 -24.36
C PRO A 158 -15.52 0.10 -23.20
N VAL A 159 -14.19 0.10 -23.19
CA VAL A 159 -13.38 -0.37 -22.06
C VAL A 159 -12.80 0.88 -21.40
N SER A 160 -13.39 1.33 -20.30
CA SER A 160 -13.03 2.58 -19.61
C SER A 160 -12.33 2.38 -18.26
N GLN A 161 -12.08 1.14 -17.89
CA GLN A 161 -11.47 0.75 -16.62
C GLN A 161 -10.48 -0.39 -16.85
N TRP A 162 -9.56 -0.57 -15.89
CA TRP A 162 -8.65 -1.71 -15.84
C TRP A 162 -8.75 -2.42 -14.49
N CYS A 163 -8.36 -3.67 -14.46
CA CYS A 163 -8.39 -4.53 -13.29
C CYS A 163 -7.01 -4.58 -12.65
N LEU A 164 -6.94 -4.45 -11.32
CA LEU A 164 -5.71 -4.59 -10.54
C LEU A 164 -5.77 -5.86 -9.69
N LEU A 165 -4.81 -6.76 -9.89
CA LEU A 165 -4.61 -7.91 -9.03
C LEU A 165 -3.39 -7.66 -8.14
N ILE A 166 -3.61 -7.65 -6.83
CA ILE A 166 -2.54 -7.47 -5.83
C ILE A 166 -2.34 -8.79 -5.10
N ASP A 167 -1.16 -9.38 -5.29
CA ASP A 167 -0.72 -10.54 -4.55
C ASP A 167 0.05 -10.12 -3.32
N LEU A 168 -0.43 -10.52 -2.15
CA LEU A 168 0.13 -10.17 -0.85
C LEU A 168 0.94 -11.30 -0.22
N GLU A 169 1.22 -12.39 -0.96
CA GLU A 169 2.07 -13.45 -0.44
C GLU A 169 3.47 -12.94 -0.10
N GLY A 170 3.90 -13.16 1.14
CA GLY A 170 5.17 -12.64 1.65
C GLY A 170 5.08 -11.23 2.23
N LEU A 171 3.90 -10.56 2.14
CA LEU A 171 3.71 -9.28 2.81
C LEU A 171 3.91 -9.47 4.32
N ASN A 172 4.78 -8.67 4.88
CA ASN A 172 5.11 -8.66 6.30
C ASN A 172 5.36 -7.22 6.76
N MET A 173 5.80 -7.05 8.00
CA MET A 173 5.92 -5.73 8.61
C MET A 173 6.97 -4.83 7.97
N ARG A 174 7.96 -5.37 7.25
CA ARG A 174 8.92 -4.55 6.47
C ARG A 174 8.25 -3.65 5.44
N HIS A 175 7.06 -4.06 4.95
CA HIS A 175 6.26 -3.28 4.00
C HIS A 175 5.51 -2.13 4.67
N LEU A 176 5.39 -2.13 6.01
CA LEU A 176 4.81 -1.04 6.80
C LEU A 176 5.83 0.01 7.22
N TRP A 177 7.02 -0.01 6.61
CA TRP A 177 8.03 1.03 6.82
C TRP A 177 7.46 2.43 6.47
N ARG A 178 7.50 3.35 7.46
CA ARG A 178 6.80 4.64 7.37
C ARG A 178 7.08 5.46 6.11
N PRO A 179 8.34 5.64 5.66
CA PRO A 179 8.57 6.38 4.42
C PRO A 179 7.92 5.70 3.21
N GLY A 180 7.91 4.36 3.17
CA GLY A 180 7.21 3.60 2.13
C GLY A 180 5.70 3.81 2.16
N ILE A 181 5.09 3.77 3.35
CA ILE A 181 3.65 4.07 3.53
C ILE A 181 3.35 5.52 3.11
N LYS A 182 4.18 6.49 3.52
CA LYS A 182 4.00 7.90 3.13
C LYS A 182 4.04 8.07 1.61
N ALA A 183 5.03 7.46 0.95
CA ALA A 183 5.12 7.46 -0.51
C ALA A 183 3.89 6.81 -1.16
N LEU A 184 3.42 5.66 -0.66
CA LEU A 184 2.22 5.00 -1.14
C LEU A 184 0.97 5.88 -1.01
N LEU A 185 0.78 6.52 0.14
CA LEU A 185 -0.38 7.40 0.38
C LEU A 185 -0.35 8.62 -0.55
N ARG A 186 0.82 9.24 -0.75
CA ARG A 186 1.00 10.33 -1.73
C ARG A 186 0.66 9.88 -3.15
N ILE A 187 1.10 8.68 -3.55
CA ILE A 187 0.79 8.10 -4.85
C ILE A 187 -0.73 7.91 -5.01
N ILE A 188 -1.38 7.29 -4.03
CA ILE A 188 -2.83 7.06 -4.04
C ILE A 188 -3.58 8.38 -4.20
N GLU A 189 -3.23 9.41 -3.42
CA GLU A 189 -3.86 10.74 -3.49
C GLU A 189 -3.73 11.36 -4.89
N ILE A 190 -2.54 11.33 -5.48
CA ILE A 190 -2.29 11.87 -6.83
C ILE A 190 -3.09 11.10 -7.90
N VAL A 191 -3.13 9.78 -7.80
CA VAL A 191 -3.86 8.93 -8.75
C VAL A 191 -5.37 9.14 -8.63
N GLU A 192 -5.93 9.16 -7.41
CA GLU A 192 -7.37 9.40 -7.18
C GLU A 192 -7.83 10.75 -7.77
N ILE A 193 -7.02 11.79 -7.64
CA ILE A 193 -7.35 13.13 -8.16
C ILE A 193 -7.26 13.19 -9.69
N ASN A 194 -6.21 12.60 -10.28
CA ASN A 194 -5.88 12.86 -11.69
C ASN A 194 -6.33 11.74 -12.65
N TYR A 195 -6.62 10.53 -12.14
CA TYR A 195 -7.09 9.38 -12.92
C TYR A 195 -8.42 8.82 -12.41
N PRO A 196 -9.45 9.69 -12.25
CA PRO A 196 -10.72 9.25 -11.68
C PRO A 196 -11.38 8.19 -12.58
N GLU A 197 -12.08 7.26 -11.93
CA GLU A 197 -12.89 6.19 -12.58
C GLU A 197 -12.13 5.29 -13.57
N THR A 198 -10.79 5.20 -13.44
CA THR A 198 -9.98 4.26 -14.25
C THR A 198 -9.89 2.89 -13.65
N MET A 199 -10.05 2.76 -12.33
CA MET A 199 -10.00 1.48 -11.62
C MET A 199 -11.35 0.76 -11.71
N GLY A 200 -11.37 -0.45 -12.28
CA GLY A 200 -12.55 -1.31 -12.38
C GLY A 200 -12.72 -2.20 -11.16
N ARG A 201 -11.78 -3.10 -10.94
CA ARG A 201 -11.73 -4.02 -9.79
C ARG A 201 -10.33 -4.05 -9.20
N VAL A 202 -10.27 -4.33 -7.90
CA VAL A 202 -9.02 -4.62 -7.19
C VAL A 202 -9.15 -5.96 -6.51
N LEU A 203 -8.46 -6.97 -7.04
CA LEU A 203 -8.46 -8.33 -6.54
C LEU A 203 -7.30 -8.51 -5.57
N ILE A 204 -7.59 -8.65 -4.27
CA ILE A 204 -6.58 -8.82 -3.23
C ILE A 204 -6.42 -10.31 -2.93
N MET A 205 -5.22 -10.84 -3.23
CA MET A 205 -4.89 -12.24 -3.11
C MET A 205 -3.99 -12.51 -1.91
N ARG A 206 -4.17 -13.65 -1.24
CA ARG A 206 -3.27 -14.21 -0.23
C ARG A 206 -2.91 -13.21 0.90
N ALA A 207 -3.93 -12.43 1.35
CA ALA A 207 -3.74 -11.42 2.38
C ALA A 207 -3.31 -12.05 3.73
N PRO A 208 -2.13 -11.69 4.28
CA PRO A 208 -1.66 -12.19 5.55
C PRO A 208 -2.36 -11.50 6.73
N ARG A 209 -2.10 -12.01 7.96
CA ARG A 209 -2.71 -11.47 9.18
C ARG A 209 -2.37 -9.99 9.47
N CYS A 210 -1.24 -9.47 8.95
CA CYS A 210 -0.87 -8.06 9.10
C CYS A 210 -1.58 -7.12 8.10
N PHE A 211 -2.21 -7.64 7.06
CA PHE A 211 -2.86 -6.84 6.04
C PHE A 211 -3.94 -5.87 6.57
N PRO A 212 -4.79 -6.22 7.57
CA PRO A 212 -5.75 -5.28 8.13
C PRO A 212 -5.13 -3.96 8.63
N ILE A 213 -3.89 -4.00 9.13
CA ILE A 213 -3.16 -2.80 9.57
C ILE A 213 -2.90 -1.89 8.37
N LEU A 214 -2.33 -2.45 7.30
CA LEU A 214 -2.08 -1.72 6.06
C LEU A 214 -3.38 -1.17 5.47
N TRP A 215 -4.44 -2.00 5.43
CA TRP A 215 -5.75 -1.60 4.92
C TRP A 215 -6.34 -0.42 5.69
N THR A 216 -6.21 -0.41 7.02
CA THR A 216 -6.66 0.73 7.85
C THR A 216 -6.01 2.03 7.42
N LEU A 217 -4.69 2.00 7.16
CA LEU A 217 -3.94 3.17 6.78
C LEU A 217 -4.34 3.67 5.38
N ILE A 218 -4.41 2.78 4.39
CA ILE A 218 -4.65 3.18 2.99
C ILE A 218 -6.12 3.48 2.70
N SER A 219 -7.06 2.79 3.35
CA SER A 219 -8.50 2.91 3.05
C SER A 219 -9.08 4.29 3.32
N THR A 220 -8.45 5.10 4.17
CA THR A 220 -8.85 6.47 4.46
C THR A 220 -8.54 7.44 3.31
N PHE A 221 -7.56 7.10 2.45
CA PHE A 221 -7.15 7.89 1.29
C PHE A 221 -7.87 7.47 0.00
N ILE A 222 -8.55 6.32 0.02
CA ILE A 222 -9.30 5.79 -1.11
C ILE A 222 -10.75 6.24 -0.98
N ASN A 223 -11.33 6.84 -2.03
CA ASN A 223 -12.73 7.25 -2.02
C ASN A 223 -13.67 6.04 -1.87
N GLU A 224 -14.91 6.29 -1.44
CA GLU A 224 -15.88 5.23 -1.14
C GLU A 224 -16.22 4.40 -2.39
N ASN A 225 -16.31 5.01 -3.56
CA ASN A 225 -16.63 4.30 -4.80
C ASN A 225 -15.49 3.37 -5.21
N THR A 226 -14.24 3.81 -5.13
CA THR A 226 -13.06 2.97 -5.36
C THR A 226 -12.97 1.86 -4.32
N ARG A 227 -13.27 2.13 -3.04
CA ARG A 227 -13.24 1.14 -1.96
C ARG A 227 -14.19 -0.03 -2.18
N LYS A 228 -15.39 0.21 -2.74
CA LYS A 228 -16.37 -0.82 -3.11
C LYS A 228 -15.90 -1.77 -4.20
N LYS A 229 -14.85 -1.42 -4.95
CA LYS A 229 -14.27 -2.21 -6.04
C LYS A 229 -13.25 -3.24 -5.54
N PHE A 230 -12.89 -3.22 -4.26
CA PHE A 230 -11.95 -4.16 -3.65
C PHE A 230 -12.64 -5.50 -3.34
N ILE A 231 -12.05 -6.57 -3.83
CA ILE A 231 -12.51 -7.96 -3.62
C ILE A 231 -11.37 -8.72 -2.94
N PHE A 232 -11.69 -9.26 -1.76
CA PHE A 232 -10.69 -9.94 -0.93
C PHE A 232 -10.85 -11.45 -1.03
N TYR A 233 -9.77 -12.15 -1.35
CA TYR A 233 -9.69 -13.59 -1.33
C TYR A 233 -8.92 -14.06 -0.10
N CYS A 234 -9.61 -14.81 0.76
CA CYS A 234 -9.04 -15.38 1.99
C CYS A 234 -8.72 -16.86 1.77
N GLY A 235 -7.54 -17.30 2.20
CA GLY A 235 -7.12 -18.70 2.07
C GLY A 235 -6.89 -19.13 0.62
N THR A 236 -7.19 -20.39 0.30
CA THR A 236 -6.98 -21.01 -1.02
C THR A 236 -8.23 -21.06 -1.89
N ASN A 237 -9.34 -20.49 -1.47
CA ASN A 237 -10.63 -20.57 -2.17
C ASN A 237 -10.60 -19.97 -3.58
N TYR A 238 -9.62 -19.11 -3.88
CA TYR A 238 -9.45 -18.57 -5.23
C TYR A 238 -9.01 -19.61 -6.26
N GLN A 239 -8.44 -20.75 -5.82
CA GLN A 239 -7.98 -21.85 -6.68
C GLN A 239 -9.11 -22.83 -7.02
N GLU A 240 -10.21 -22.80 -6.27
CA GLU A 240 -11.35 -23.67 -6.52
C GLU A 240 -12.10 -23.18 -7.78
N GLN A 241 -12.49 -24.11 -8.65
CA GLN A 241 -13.37 -23.78 -9.77
C GLN A 241 -14.80 -23.69 -9.26
N GLY A 242 -15.38 -22.49 -9.30
CA GLY A 242 -16.77 -22.30 -8.87
C GLY A 242 -17.07 -20.86 -8.50
N PRO A 243 -18.33 -20.56 -8.15
CA PRO A 243 -18.74 -19.22 -7.75
C PRO A 243 -17.92 -18.69 -6.58
N GLY A 244 -17.40 -17.48 -6.72
CA GLY A 244 -16.56 -16.82 -5.72
C GLY A 244 -15.06 -17.07 -5.86
N SER A 245 -14.63 -17.77 -6.93
CA SER A 245 -13.21 -17.98 -7.24
C SER A 245 -12.64 -16.86 -8.14
N LEU A 246 -11.34 -16.90 -8.37
CA LEU A 246 -10.68 -15.98 -9.29
C LEU A 246 -11.18 -16.14 -10.73
N SER A 247 -11.62 -17.35 -11.08
CA SER A 247 -12.21 -17.63 -12.38
C SER A 247 -13.54 -16.94 -12.66
N ASP A 248 -14.16 -16.28 -11.68
CA ASP A 248 -15.32 -15.41 -11.93
C ASP A 248 -14.92 -14.16 -12.73
N TYR A 249 -13.67 -13.71 -12.59
CA TYR A 249 -13.19 -12.45 -13.16
C TYR A 249 -12.10 -12.63 -14.22
N ILE A 250 -11.32 -13.69 -14.15
CA ILE A 250 -10.21 -13.96 -15.08
C ILE A 250 -10.45 -15.34 -15.71
N ASP A 251 -10.29 -15.45 -17.03
CA ASP A 251 -10.38 -16.75 -17.68
C ASP A 251 -9.31 -17.69 -17.14
N PRO A 252 -9.64 -18.97 -16.89
CA PRO A 252 -8.71 -19.93 -16.29
C PRO A 252 -7.37 -20.04 -17.03
N GLU A 253 -7.37 -19.85 -18.35
CA GLU A 253 -6.17 -19.86 -19.19
C GLU A 253 -5.24 -18.66 -18.94
N PHE A 254 -5.76 -17.56 -18.36
CA PHE A 254 -5.00 -16.36 -18.04
C PHE A 254 -4.68 -16.21 -16.54
N ILE A 255 -5.11 -17.17 -15.72
CA ILE A 255 -4.73 -17.17 -14.30
C ILE A 255 -3.23 -17.47 -14.21
N PRO A 256 -2.46 -16.60 -13.53
CA PRO A 256 -1.01 -16.80 -13.37
C PRO A 256 -0.65 -18.13 -12.69
N ASP A 257 0.48 -18.69 -13.08
CA ASP A 257 1.04 -19.94 -12.54
C ASP A 257 1.29 -19.88 -11.03
N PHE A 258 1.80 -18.76 -10.52
CA PHE A 258 2.02 -18.56 -9.08
C PHE A 258 0.72 -18.45 -8.25
N LEU A 259 -0.43 -18.30 -8.88
CA LEU A 259 -1.78 -18.42 -8.29
C LEU A 259 -2.43 -19.77 -8.57
N GLY A 260 -1.69 -20.73 -9.12
CA GLY A 260 -2.18 -22.07 -9.43
C GLY A 260 -2.84 -22.19 -10.80
N GLY A 261 -2.74 -21.18 -11.66
CA GLY A 261 -3.17 -21.20 -13.05
C GLY A 261 -2.14 -21.83 -13.99
N SER A 262 -2.39 -21.72 -15.30
CA SER A 262 -1.52 -22.27 -16.36
C SER A 262 -0.80 -21.19 -17.16
N SER A 263 -1.08 -19.92 -16.91
CA SER A 263 -0.47 -18.81 -17.64
C SER A 263 0.87 -18.43 -17.04
N GLU A 264 1.91 -18.45 -17.86
CA GLU A 264 3.21 -17.89 -17.45
C GLU A 264 3.11 -16.36 -17.39
N ALA A 265 3.30 -15.78 -16.20
CA ALA A 265 3.29 -14.35 -16.01
C ALA A 265 4.70 -13.79 -16.18
N TYR A 266 4.93 -13.02 -17.24
CA TYR A 266 6.20 -12.31 -17.49
C TYR A 266 6.34 -11.09 -16.57
N ILE A 267 6.36 -11.34 -15.26
CA ILE A 267 6.48 -10.33 -14.21
C ILE A 267 7.70 -10.64 -13.37
N THR A 268 8.49 -9.63 -13.07
CA THR A 268 9.67 -9.78 -12.21
C THR A 268 9.25 -10.38 -10.86
N GLU A 269 10.03 -11.32 -10.34
CA GLU A 269 9.75 -11.96 -9.05
C GLU A 269 9.86 -11.00 -7.86
N GLY A 270 10.55 -9.86 -8.04
CA GLY A 270 10.85 -8.93 -6.96
C GLY A 270 12.05 -9.36 -6.15
N GLY A 271 11.95 -9.28 -4.83
CA GLY A 271 13.05 -9.63 -3.93
C GLY A 271 13.83 -8.43 -3.41
N ILE A 272 14.88 -8.69 -2.64
CA ILE A 272 15.67 -7.65 -1.96
C ILE A 272 16.57 -6.93 -2.94
N VAL A 273 16.46 -5.62 -3.03
CA VAL A 273 17.34 -4.76 -3.85
C VAL A 273 18.74 -4.72 -3.23
N PRO A 274 19.80 -5.10 -3.97
CA PRO A 274 21.17 -5.05 -3.49
C PRO A 274 21.58 -3.63 -3.06
N LYS A 275 22.24 -3.51 -1.90
CA LYS A 275 22.64 -2.21 -1.32
C LYS A 275 23.54 -1.38 -2.24
N HIS A 276 24.33 -2.00 -3.13
CA HIS A 276 25.18 -1.28 -4.08
C HIS A 276 24.40 -0.53 -5.18
N LEU A 277 23.10 -0.81 -5.33
CA LEU A 277 22.20 -0.10 -6.25
C LEU A 277 21.54 1.12 -5.58
N TYR A 278 21.74 1.33 -4.26
CA TYR A 278 21.22 2.50 -3.57
C TYR A 278 21.97 3.75 -4.06
N LYS A 279 21.23 4.67 -4.69
CA LYS A 279 21.76 5.97 -5.16
C LYS A 279 21.82 7.01 -4.04
N MET A 280 20.92 6.83 -3.05
CA MET A 280 20.86 7.68 -1.89
C MET A 280 21.52 6.93 -0.72
N GLU A 281 22.80 7.18 -0.44
CA GLU A 281 23.06 7.52 0.94
C GLU A 281 22.09 8.67 1.21
N LEU A 282 21.05 8.42 1.97
CA LEU A 282 20.21 9.49 2.48
C LEU A 282 21.18 10.41 3.19
N GLU A 283 21.72 11.44 2.45
CA GLU A 283 22.27 12.60 3.10
C GLU A 283 21.23 12.97 4.14
N PRO A 284 21.62 13.24 5.40
CA PRO A 284 20.69 13.67 6.41
C PRO A 284 20.01 14.92 5.84
N THR A 285 18.87 14.69 5.20
CA THR A 285 18.00 15.78 4.78
C THR A 285 17.76 16.58 6.03
N SER A 286 18.14 17.83 6.00
CA SER A 286 18.16 18.80 7.07
C SER A 286 16.75 19.19 7.57
N SER A 287 15.88 18.24 7.78
CA SER A 287 14.70 18.33 8.63
C SER A 287 15.04 17.64 9.95
N GLN A 288 15.44 18.47 10.92
CA GLN A 288 15.69 18.06 12.30
C GLN A 288 14.54 17.25 12.93
N GLU A 289 13.39 17.14 12.28
CA GLU A 289 12.23 16.39 12.74
C GLU A 289 12.28 14.89 12.39
N GLU A 290 12.92 14.46 11.29
CA GLU A 290 13.01 13.03 10.94
C GLU A 290 14.14 12.30 11.69
N HIS A 291 15.21 12.99 12.08
CA HIS A 291 16.27 12.41 12.89
C HIS A 291 15.88 12.15 14.35
N ASN A 292 14.85 12.83 14.86
CA ASN A 292 14.34 12.63 16.22
C ASN A 292 13.42 11.40 16.37
N LEU A 293 13.05 10.71 15.30
CA LEU A 293 12.16 9.55 15.36
C LEU A 293 12.90 8.23 15.61
N TYR A 294 14.17 8.11 15.22
CA TYR A 294 14.97 6.92 15.42
C TYR A 294 15.96 7.10 16.56
N HIS A 295 15.95 6.17 17.51
CA HIS A 295 16.90 6.09 18.59
C HIS A 295 18.12 5.28 18.17
N CYS A 296 19.32 5.85 18.30
CA CYS A 296 20.57 5.13 18.04
C CYS A 296 21.21 4.72 19.35
N ILE A 297 21.51 3.45 19.53
CA ILE A 297 22.15 2.90 20.72
C ILE A 297 23.34 2.02 20.38
N SER A 298 24.27 1.92 21.33
CA SER A 298 25.42 1.03 21.27
C SER A 298 25.40 0.11 22.48
N LEU A 299 25.34 -1.20 22.25
CA LEU A 299 25.28 -2.22 23.29
C LEU A 299 26.63 -2.89 23.43
N SER A 300 27.24 -2.80 24.60
CA SER A 300 28.41 -3.60 24.96
C SER A 300 28.03 -5.08 25.05
N ARG A 301 29.03 -5.96 24.98
CA ARG A 301 28.83 -7.40 25.14
C ARG A 301 28.14 -7.73 26.44
N GLY A 302 27.06 -8.53 26.39
CA GLY A 302 26.19 -8.89 27.51
C GLY A 302 25.19 -7.80 27.94
N GLN A 303 25.23 -6.63 27.30
CA GLN A 303 24.33 -5.53 27.65
C GLN A 303 22.94 -5.75 27.02
N ILE A 304 21.92 -5.35 27.78
CA ILE A 304 20.51 -5.38 27.37
C ILE A 304 19.98 -3.95 27.31
N HIS A 305 19.34 -3.62 26.21
CA HIS A 305 18.51 -2.40 26.08
C HIS A 305 17.05 -2.77 26.11
N ARG A 306 16.22 -1.98 26.81
CA ARG A 306 14.78 -2.20 26.96
C ARG A 306 14.02 -0.93 26.70
N VAL A 307 12.93 -1.04 25.94
CA VAL A 307 11.92 0.00 25.81
C VAL A 307 10.63 -0.49 26.46
N ILE A 308 10.14 0.30 27.42
CA ILE A 308 8.98 -0.03 28.24
C ILE A 308 7.77 0.70 27.71
N ILE A 309 6.75 -0.03 27.30
CA ILE A 309 5.51 0.50 26.72
C ILE A 309 4.35 0.12 27.64
N ARG A 310 3.65 1.11 28.16
CA ARG A 310 2.44 0.90 28.97
C ARG A 310 1.22 1.05 28.07
N SER A 311 0.32 0.08 28.10
CA SER A 311 -0.91 0.11 27.32
C SER A 311 -2.12 -0.17 28.20
N ASN A 312 -3.08 0.75 28.15
CA ASN A 312 -4.43 0.59 28.74
C ASN A 312 -5.49 0.36 27.64
N ASP A 313 -5.06 0.12 26.39
CA ASP A 313 -5.93 -0.05 25.23
C ASP A 313 -5.81 -1.49 24.70
N PRO A 314 -6.64 -2.44 25.19
CA PRO A 314 -6.67 -3.80 24.66
C PRO A 314 -7.09 -3.81 23.19
N GLY A 315 -6.28 -4.47 22.35
CA GLY A 315 -6.44 -4.50 20.90
C GLY A 315 -5.65 -3.42 20.16
N ALA A 316 -4.93 -2.54 20.87
CA ALA A 316 -3.93 -1.68 20.25
C ALA A 316 -2.79 -2.51 19.64
N VAL A 317 -2.09 -1.95 18.68
CA VAL A 317 -0.98 -2.63 17.98
C VAL A 317 0.32 -1.92 18.27
N LEU A 318 1.26 -2.65 18.88
CA LEU A 318 2.64 -2.22 19.02
C LEU A 318 3.42 -2.58 17.75
N THR A 319 4.07 -1.62 17.14
CA THR A 319 4.94 -1.81 15.98
C THR A 319 6.37 -1.41 16.30
N TRP A 320 7.33 -2.07 15.67
CA TRP A 320 8.75 -1.73 15.78
C TRP A 320 9.44 -1.88 14.43
N ASP A 321 10.46 -1.04 14.24
CA ASP A 321 11.38 -1.06 13.10
C ASP A 321 12.79 -0.78 13.63
N PHE A 322 13.75 -1.65 13.32
CA PHE A 322 15.13 -1.43 13.71
C PHE A 322 16.13 -2.05 12.74
N ASP A 323 17.25 -1.37 12.60
CA ASP A 323 18.39 -1.81 11.81
C ASP A 323 19.52 -2.24 12.75
N VAL A 324 20.04 -3.45 12.56
CA VAL A 324 21.28 -3.92 13.19
C VAL A 324 22.44 -3.40 12.34
N MET A 325 23.07 -2.33 12.81
CA MET A 325 24.14 -1.66 12.04
C MET A 325 25.49 -2.34 12.20
N ARG A 326 25.68 -3.06 13.31
CA ARG A 326 26.93 -3.75 13.63
C ARG A 326 26.73 -4.82 14.69
N HIS A 327 27.30 -6.01 14.47
CA HIS A 327 27.21 -7.21 15.30
C HIS A 327 25.80 -7.77 15.48
N ASN A 328 25.73 -9.05 15.83
CA ASN A 328 24.48 -9.76 16.04
C ASN A 328 23.84 -9.38 17.39
N ILE A 329 22.52 -9.37 17.44
CA ILE A 329 21.75 -9.15 18.66
C ILE A 329 20.59 -10.14 18.74
N ILE A 330 20.04 -10.33 19.95
CA ILE A 330 18.78 -11.06 20.15
C ILE A 330 17.69 -10.06 20.48
N PHE A 331 16.61 -10.11 19.71
CA PHE A 331 15.41 -9.29 19.95
C PHE A 331 14.30 -10.15 20.56
N THR A 332 13.58 -9.60 21.56
CA THR A 332 12.49 -10.28 22.25
C THR A 332 11.42 -9.29 22.64
N VAL A 333 10.16 -9.70 22.56
CA VAL A 333 9.00 -8.93 23.06
C VAL A 333 8.43 -9.63 24.29
N LEU A 334 8.34 -8.87 25.39
CA LEU A 334 7.88 -9.36 26.68
C LEU A 334 6.61 -8.63 27.12
N TYR A 335 5.79 -9.28 27.93
CA TYR A 335 4.58 -8.72 28.54
C TYR A 335 4.50 -9.04 30.02
N GLN A 336 3.95 -8.09 30.79
CA GLN A 336 3.56 -8.24 32.18
C GLN A 336 2.22 -7.57 32.42
N ALA A 337 1.28 -8.27 33.06
CA ALA A 337 0.03 -7.68 33.52
C ALA A 337 0.26 -6.62 34.61
N TYR A 338 -0.60 -5.61 34.70
CA TYR A 338 -0.57 -4.66 35.80
C TYR A 338 -0.81 -5.38 37.13
N ASN A 339 -0.03 -5.04 38.14
CA ASN A 339 -0.29 -5.46 39.51
C ASN A 339 -1.24 -4.45 40.18
N ASP A 340 -2.40 -4.89 40.66
CA ASP A 340 -3.56 -4.07 41.08
C ASP A 340 -3.31 -2.99 42.14
N ASP A 341 -2.14 -2.95 42.82
CA ASP A 341 -1.98 -2.09 44.00
C ASP A 341 -0.90 -0.97 43.90
N LYS A 342 -0.10 -0.88 42.86
CA LYS A 342 1.02 0.09 42.82
C LYS A 342 1.24 0.87 41.53
N ASP A 343 0.64 0.50 40.44
CA ASP A 343 0.97 1.09 39.10
C ASP A 343 0.07 2.26 38.67
N LEU A 344 -1.00 2.54 39.41
CA LEU A 344 -1.95 3.65 39.11
C LEU A 344 -1.46 5.05 39.51
N SER A 345 -0.34 5.16 40.25
CA SER A 345 0.15 6.45 40.79
C SER A 345 1.22 7.14 39.93
N LEU A 346 1.53 6.64 38.75
CA LEU A 346 2.63 7.15 37.88
C LEU A 346 2.15 7.87 36.60
N GLU A 347 0.97 8.49 36.63
CA GLU A 347 0.41 9.25 35.48
C GLU A 347 1.19 10.54 35.13
N SER A 348 2.27 10.87 35.81
CA SER A 348 3.00 12.13 35.60
C SER A 348 4.53 12.01 35.57
N VAL A 349 5.08 10.97 34.93
CA VAL A 349 6.54 10.86 34.76
C VAL A 349 6.90 11.39 33.38
N THR A 350 7.71 12.47 33.35
CA THR A 350 8.25 13.04 32.10
C THR A 350 9.29 12.10 31.47
N ALA A 351 9.56 12.27 30.17
CA ALA A 351 10.51 11.41 29.43
C ALA A 351 11.93 11.40 30.04
N GLU A 352 12.34 12.47 30.74
CA GLU A 352 13.63 12.56 31.43
C GLU A 352 13.70 11.74 32.72
N ASP A 353 12.56 11.53 33.40
CA ASP A 353 12.49 10.68 34.59
C ASP A 353 12.46 9.18 34.23
N ALA A 354 12.07 8.82 33.00
CA ALA A 354 12.06 7.46 32.50
C ALA A 354 13.49 6.88 32.36
N GLU A 355 14.47 7.69 31.94
CA GLU A 355 15.89 7.29 31.87
C GLU A 355 16.50 6.95 33.25
N LEU A 356 16.07 7.62 34.31
CA LEU A 356 16.54 7.35 35.68
C LEU A 356 15.87 6.11 36.32
N LEU A 357 14.70 5.70 35.83
CA LEU A 357 13.99 4.48 36.29
C LEU A 357 14.51 3.20 35.62
N GLU A 358 15.28 3.30 34.52
CA GLU A 358 15.90 2.17 33.83
C GLU A 358 16.89 1.37 34.70
N MET A 359 17.38 1.94 35.80
CA MET A 359 18.37 1.29 36.68
C MET A 359 17.79 0.57 37.92
N LYS A 360 16.49 0.68 38.19
CA LYS A 360 15.87 -0.07 39.30
C LYS A 360 15.19 -1.33 38.77
N GLU A 361 15.70 -2.49 39.24
CA GLU A 361 15.22 -3.85 39.01
C GLU A 361 13.70 -3.90 38.79
N ILE A 362 13.29 -4.21 37.55
CA ILE A 362 11.92 -4.59 37.23
C ILE A 362 11.71 -5.99 37.84
N LYS A 363 11.14 -6.05 39.05
CA LYS A 363 10.78 -7.30 39.73
C LYS A 363 9.40 -7.71 39.24
N GLY A 364 9.34 -8.74 38.38
CA GLY A 364 8.07 -9.31 37.95
C GLY A 364 8.26 -10.49 37.02
N HIS A 365 7.23 -11.32 36.88
CA HIS A 365 7.20 -12.41 35.92
C HIS A 365 6.79 -11.85 34.56
N PHE A 366 7.75 -11.74 33.62
CA PHE A 366 7.49 -11.40 32.22
C PHE A 366 7.28 -12.68 31.41
N ILE A 367 6.27 -12.62 30.54
CA ILE A 367 5.99 -13.68 29.55
C ILE A 367 6.50 -13.23 28.20
N LYS A 368 7.12 -14.12 27.45
CA LYS A 368 7.42 -13.85 26.04
C LYS A 368 6.14 -13.92 25.23
N VAL A 369 5.81 -12.84 24.55
CA VAL A 369 4.61 -12.78 23.68
C VAL A 369 4.94 -13.01 22.22
N GLU A 370 6.22 -12.85 21.85
CA GLU A 370 6.75 -13.21 20.54
C GLU A 370 8.00 -14.09 20.69
N PRO A 371 8.29 -14.99 19.72
CA PRO A 371 9.53 -15.76 19.71
C PRO A 371 10.75 -14.84 19.67
N SER A 372 11.80 -15.20 20.41
CA SER A 372 13.08 -14.48 20.32
C SER A 372 13.69 -14.67 18.94
N ILE A 373 14.18 -13.58 18.34
CA ILE A 373 14.78 -13.55 17.01
C ILE A 373 16.27 -13.23 17.14
N VAL A 374 17.13 -14.02 16.49
CA VAL A 374 18.52 -13.65 16.29
C VAL A 374 18.61 -12.76 15.07
N CYS A 375 19.10 -11.55 15.27
CA CYS A 375 19.21 -10.53 14.22
C CYS A 375 20.69 -10.35 13.88
N HIS A 376 21.01 -10.49 12.60
CA HIS A 376 22.41 -10.46 12.13
C HIS A 376 22.86 -9.06 11.74
N ASP A 377 24.17 -8.86 11.71
CA ASP A 377 24.80 -7.62 11.24
C ASP A 377 24.29 -7.22 9.86
N GLY A 378 23.82 -5.97 9.74
CA GLY A 378 23.26 -5.43 8.51
C GLY A 378 21.80 -5.77 8.24
N GLU A 379 21.12 -6.53 9.11
CA GLU A 379 19.68 -6.82 8.95
C GLU A 379 18.81 -5.66 9.41
N SER A 380 17.72 -5.46 8.67
CA SER A 380 16.61 -4.58 9.04
C SER A 380 15.44 -5.46 9.47
N ILE A 381 14.97 -5.28 10.71
CA ILE A 381 13.93 -6.09 11.32
C ILE A 381 12.71 -5.21 11.59
N GLN A 382 11.56 -5.66 11.16
CA GLN A 382 10.29 -5.01 11.42
C GLN A 382 9.29 -6.00 11.98
N GLY A 383 8.40 -5.55 12.86
CA GLY A 383 7.40 -6.40 13.43
C GLY A 383 6.25 -5.65 14.05
N SER A 384 5.24 -6.42 14.48
CA SER A 384 4.12 -5.92 15.26
C SER A 384 3.58 -6.97 16.20
N HIS A 385 2.93 -6.50 17.26
CA HIS A 385 2.23 -7.33 18.22
C HIS A 385 0.89 -6.68 18.57
N ILE A 386 -0.20 -7.47 18.51
CA ILE A 386 -1.51 -7.02 18.98
C ILE A 386 -1.54 -7.17 20.49
N MET A 387 -1.60 -6.06 21.21
CA MET A 387 -1.67 -6.03 22.67
C MET A 387 -3.07 -6.50 23.11
N GLN A 388 -3.20 -7.78 23.45
CA GLN A 388 -4.49 -8.39 23.82
C GLN A 388 -5.01 -7.89 25.16
N ASP A 389 -4.11 -7.63 26.09
CA ASP A 389 -4.43 -7.23 27.45
C ASP A 389 -3.78 -5.89 27.81
N ALA A 390 -4.38 -5.17 28.76
CA ALA A 390 -3.76 -4.00 29.37
C ALA A 390 -2.56 -4.45 30.23
N GLY A 391 -1.44 -3.72 30.12
CA GLY A 391 -0.22 -4.10 30.84
C GLY A 391 1.02 -3.39 30.31
N VAL A 392 2.16 -3.93 30.70
CA VAL A 392 3.48 -3.46 30.33
C VAL A 392 4.07 -4.37 29.28
N TYR A 393 4.35 -3.83 28.11
CA TYR A 393 5.05 -4.48 27.01
C TYR A 393 6.49 -3.99 26.97
N ILE A 394 7.45 -4.87 26.67
CA ILE A 394 8.87 -4.52 26.62
C ILE A 394 9.47 -5.01 25.31
N LEU A 395 10.03 -4.09 24.54
CA LEU A 395 10.94 -4.42 23.44
C LEU A 395 12.34 -4.54 24.03
N GLN A 396 12.98 -5.70 23.86
CA GLN A 396 14.28 -5.99 24.44
C GLN A 396 15.29 -6.39 23.38
N TRP A 397 16.43 -5.71 23.34
CA TRP A 397 17.59 -6.04 22.52
C TRP A 397 18.74 -6.44 23.43
N HIS A 398 19.34 -7.58 23.15
CA HIS A 398 20.41 -8.17 23.95
C HIS A 398 21.62 -8.50 23.04
N ASN A 399 22.77 -7.91 23.34
CA ASN A 399 24.04 -8.28 22.73
C ASN A 399 24.60 -9.49 23.49
N GLN A 400 24.20 -10.70 23.08
CA GLN A 400 24.58 -11.94 23.75
C GLN A 400 25.96 -12.39 23.26
N ASP A 401 26.71 -13.02 24.16
CA ASP A 401 27.96 -13.69 23.83
C ASP A 401 27.70 -14.87 22.88
N ASP A 402 28.43 -14.91 21.77
CA ASP A 402 28.46 -16.10 20.92
C ASP A 402 29.32 -17.18 21.60
N PRO A 403 28.75 -18.34 22.00
CA PRO A 403 29.51 -19.39 22.68
C PRO A 403 30.62 -20.02 21.82
N GLY A 404 30.72 -19.64 20.54
CA GLY A 404 31.75 -20.15 19.59
C GLY A 404 33.02 -19.31 19.49
N GLU A 405 33.04 -18.07 20.00
CA GLU A 405 34.24 -17.20 19.95
C GLU A 405 35.11 -17.36 21.20
N PHE A 406 36.09 -18.26 21.12
CA PHE A 406 37.07 -18.54 22.18
C PHE A 406 38.20 -17.51 22.30
N LEU A 407 38.24 -16.42 21.55
CA LEU A 407 39.30 -15.41 21.62
C LEU A 407 38.84 -14.15 22.36
N PRO A 408 39.53 -13.74 23.43
CA PRO A 408 39.28 -12.42 24.03
C PRO A 408 39.79 -11.35 23.06
N SER A 409 38.90 -10.82 22.26
CA SER A 409 39.22 -9.70 21.39
C SER A 409 39.42 -8.42 22.21
N ILE A 410 40.63 -7.86 22.09
CA ILE A 410 41.14 -6.68 22.82
C ILE A 410 40.46 -5.37 22.39
N SER A 411 39.61 -5.37 21.38
CA SER A 411 38.84 -4.18 20.94
C SER A 411 37.37 -4.34 21.28
N GLY A 412 36.83 -3.40 22.08
CA GLY A 412 35.44 -3.42 22.55
C GLY A 412 34.46 -3.47 21.40
N HIS A 413 33.96 -4.67 21.09
CA HIS A 413 32.91 -4.91 20.11
C HIS A 413 31.56 -4.46 20.70
N LYS A 414 31.06 -3.30 20.21
CA LYS A 414 29.73 -2.82 20.55
C LYS A 414 28.81 -3.08 19.39
N ALA A 415 27.69 -3.76 19.64
CA ALA A 415 26.59 -3.80 18.71
C ALA A 415 25.99 -2.40 18.56
N GLN A 416 25.71 -1.99 17.33
CA GLN A 416 25.06 -0.73 17.05
C GLN A 416 23.68 -0.99 16.47
N LEU A 417 22.71 -0.30 17.00
CA LEU A 417 21.30 -0.47 16.68
C LEU A 417 20.64 0.89 16.50
N MET A 418 19.84 1.02 15.47
CA MET A 418 18.93 2.14 15.24
C MET A 418 17.50 1.63 15.25
N TYR A 419 16.64 2.13 16.15
CA TYR A 419 15.29 1.62 16.30
C TYR A 419 14.24 2.72 16.38
N PHE A 420 13.03 2.36 16.01
CA PHE A 420 11.80 3.12 16.16
C PHE A 420 10.68 2.18 16.61
N TYR A 421 9.74 2.68 17.40
CA TYR A 421 8.53 1.96 17.77
C TYR A 421 7.33 2.90 17.86
N GLU A 422 6.13 2.36 17.72
CA GLU A 422 4.88 3.10 17.81
C GLU A 422 3.75 2.21 18.32
N THR A 423 2.79 2.82 19.00
CA THR A 423 1.56 2.18 19.41
C THR A 423 0.38 2.76 18.61
N LEU A 424 -0.32 1.90 17.89
CA LEU A 424 -1.53 2.25 17.12
C LEU A 424 -2.76 1.93 17.97
N SER A 425 -3.64 2.93 18.17
CA SER A 425 -4.84 2.76 19.00
C SER A 425 -5.82 1.74 18.42
N SER A 426 -6.46 0.96 19.31
CA SER A 426 -7.49 -0.02 18.95
C SER A 426 -8.72 0.59 18.28
N VAL A 427 -9.02 1.86 18.55
CA VAL A 427 -10.18 2.58 17.98
C VAL A 427 -10.08 2.66 16.46
N HIS A 428 -8.90 3.00 15.94
CA HIS A 428 -8.66 3.06 14.50
C HIS A 428 -8.61 1.68 13.85
N TYR A 429 -8.16 0.68 14.59
CA TYR A 429 -8.00 -0.69 14.10
C TYR A 429 -9.32 -1.49 14.08
N ARG A 430 -10.17 -1.36 15.11
CA ARG A 430 -11.46 -2.06 15.19
C ARG A 430 -12.43 -1.69 14.07
N GLY A 431 -12.46 -0.43 13.66
CA GLY A 431 -13.28 0.02 12.53
C GLY A 431 -12.96 -0.71 11.23
N SER A 432 -11.68 -0.95 10.97
CA SER A 432 -11.20 -1.65 9.77
C SER A 432 -11.48 -3.16 9.81
N MET A 433 -11.29 -3.79 10.97
CA MET A 433 -11.58 -5.22 11.16
C MET A 433 -13.07 -5.51 10.98
N MET A 434 -13.96 -4.64 11.49
CA MET A 434 -15.40 -4.78 11.27
C MET A 434 -15.79 -4.62 9.81
N SER A 435 -15.15 -3.72 9.05
CA SER A 435 -15.36 -3.56 7.61
C SER A 435 -14.92 -4.79 6.81
N LEU A 436 -13.79 -5.40 7.16
CA LEU A 436 -13.32 -6.64 6.56
C LEU A 436 -14.22 -7.82 6.90
N GLN A 437 -14.63 -7.96 8.17
CA GLN A 437 -15.53 -9.03 8.61
C GLN A 437 -16.93 -8.89 7.98
N SER A 438 -17.45 -7.67 7.83
CA SER A 438 -18.74 -7.46 7.16
C SER A 438 -18.66 -7.75 5.67
N ALA A 439 -17.55 -7.44 4.99
CA ALA A 439 -17.34 -7.80 3.59
C ALA A 439 -17.21 -9.32 3.38
N ILE A 440 -16.65 -10.04 4.34
CA ILE A 440 -16.56 -11.51 4.36
C ILE A 440 -17.92 -12.12 4.68
N SER A 441 -18.67 -11.57 5.64
CA SER A 441 -19.97 -12.08 6.09
C SER A 441 -21.05 -11.91 5.03
N THR A 442 -21.08 -10.79 4.30
CA THR A 442 -22.06 -10.57 3.21
C THR A 442 -21.88 -11.53 2.04
N LYS A 443 -20.64 -12.01 1.78
CA LYS A 443 -20.42 -13.07 0.78
C LYS A 443 -20.88 -14.45 1.26
N SER A 444 -20.72 -14.76 2.55
CA SER A 444 -21.21 -16.03 3.15
C SER A 444 -22.74 -16.12 3.16
N GLU A 445 -23.45 -15.02 3.34
CA GLU A 445 -24.93 -15.00 3.28
C GLU A 445 -25.45 -15.06 1.85
N ALA A 446 -24.78 -14.45 0.87
CA ALA A 446 -25.16 -14.54 -0.53
C ALA A 446 -25.04 -15.97 -1.09
N THR A 447 -24.08 -16.77 -0.61
CA THR A 447 -23.95 -18.19 -0.96
C THR A 447 -25.03 -19.07 -0.30
N SER A 448 -25.58 -18.67 0.85
CA SER A 448 -26.64 -19.43 1.53
C SER A 448 -28.05 -19.21 0.95
N PHE A 449 -28.27 -18.13 0.19
CA PHE A 449 -29.57 -17.84 -0.48
C PHE A 449 -29.70 -18.51 -1.86
N LEU A 450 -28.62 -18.99 -2.45
CA LEU A 450 -28.66 -19.70 -3.75
C LEU A 450 -28.73 -21.23 -3.60
N SER A 451 -28.76 -21.75 -2.38
CA SER A 451 -28.90 -23.21 -2.07
C SER A 451 -30.24 -23.57 -1.47
N ARG A 452 -31.32 -22.80 -1.76
CA ARG A 452 -32.71 -23.21 -1.47
C ARG A 452 -33.60 -23.16 -2.71
#